data_6f08dfbe535714568102674c3425646f
#
_entry.id   6f08dfbe535714568102674c3425646f
#
_cell.length_a   1.000
_cell.length_b   1.000
_cell.length_c   1.000
_cell.angle_alpha   90.00
_cell.angle_beta   90.00
_cell.angle_gamma   90.00
#
_symmetry.space_group_name_H-M   'P 1'
#
loop_
_entity.id
_entity.type
_entity.pdbx_description
1 polymer ?
#
loop_
_entity_poly.entity_id
_entity_poly.type
_entity_poly.pdbx_seq_one_letter_code
_entity_poly.pdbx_strand_id
1 'polypeptide(L)'
;MTIASDHTKVAIQKGVYSMKSLIEVCVVGTILICVAGAQESPRPALRKGVSVQMPVANHAVEMRAADEPNATVIAITADGKVFAGIEPTEPGALSNLSAETVYVKADSRVPFQTVLTVLDALRGKSVVLLAASPANVERAKIVSPYGIKVMVSR
;
A
#
# COMPACT_ATOMS: atom_id res chain seq x y z
N MET A 1 62.75 -59.48 24.15
CA MET A 1 61.99 -58.94 22.98
C MET A 1 61.28 -57.75 23.48
N THR A 2 61.85 -56.56 23.18
CA THR A 2 61.59 -55.29 23.83
C THR A 2 60.64 -54.49 22.93
N ILE A 3 59.56 -54.00 23.49
CA ILE A 3 58.70 -53.08 22.81
C ILE A 3 58.69 -51.77 23.59
N ALA A 4 59.23 -50.74 22.99
CA ALA A 4 59.33 -49.40 23.53
C ALA A 4 57.98 -48.71 23.51
N SER A 5 57.61 -48.07 24.62
CA SER A 5 56.48 -47.16 24.76
C SER A 5 56.91 -45.74 24.40
N ASP A 6 56.28 -45.19 23.41
CA ASP A 6 56.50 -43.82 23.01
C ASP A 6 55.38 -42.90 23.56
N HIS A 7 55.77 -42.07 24.53
CA HIS A 7 54.87 -41.07 25.16
C HIS A 7 54.85 -39.76 24.36
N THR A 8 53.88 -39.61 23.54
CA THR A 8 53.66 -38.32 22.85
C THR A 8 53.13 -37.27 23.83
N LYS A 9 53.97 -36.33 24.20
CA LYS A 9 53.64 -35.17 25.00
C LYS A 9 52.86 -34.19 24.12
N VAL A 10 51.55 -34.08 24.40
CA VAL A 10 50.73 -33.00 23.86
C VAL A 10 51.10 -31.69 24.58
N ALA A 11 51.79 -30.81 23.90
CA ALA A 11 52.09 -29.44 24.40
C ALA A 11 50.81 -28.58 24.28
N ILE A 12 50.22 -28.27 25.43
CA ILE A 12 49.12 -27.28 25.50
C ILE A 12 49.76 -25.89 25.32
N GLN A 13 49.66 -25.37 24.11
CA GLN A 13 50.04 -24.02 23.80
C GLN A 13 48.97 -23.06 24.33
N LYS A 14 49.22 -22.43 25.49
CA LYS A 14 48.41 -21.34 26.03
C LYS A 14 48.56 -20.12 25.12
N GLY A 15 47.67 -19.93 24.18
CA GLY A 15 47.57 -18.70 23.39
C GLY A 15 47.16 -17.55 24.33
N VAL A 16 48.13 -16.66 24.66
CA VAL A 16 47.83 -15.39 25.29
C VAL A 16 47.26 -14.49 24.25
N TYR A 17 45.95 -14.50 24.14
CA TYR A 17 45.26 -13.49 23.29
C TYR A 17 45.39 -12.14 23.98
N SER A 18 46.12 -11.21 23.35
CA SER A 18 46.27 -9.85 23.83
C SER A 18 44.90 -9.19 23.96
N MET A 19 44.60 -8.61 25.11
CA MET A 19 43.37 -7.89 25.40
C MET A 19 43.05 -6.82 24.36
N LYS A 20 44.05 -6.27 23.65
CA LYS A 20 43.86 -5.33 22.55
C LYS A 20 43.15 -5.93 21.35
N SER A 21 43.41 -7.19 21.00
CA SER A 21 42.77 -7.89 19.88
C SER A 21 41.29 -8.18 20.15
N LEU A 22 40.90 -8.44 21.40
CA LEU A 22 39.49 -8.65 21.78
C LEU A 22 38.66 -7.35 21.68
N ILE A 23 39.26 -6.20 22.01
CA ILE A 23 38.62 -4.90 21.94
C ILE A 23 38.39 -4.49 20.47
N GLU A 24 39.35 -4.73 19.58
CA GLU A 24 39.19 -4.43 18.14
C GLU A 24 38.09 -5.28 17.49
N VAL A 25 37.99 -6.55 17.82
CA VAL A 25 36.91 -7.43 17.29
C VAL A 25 35.53 -6.99 17.79
N CYS A 26 35.41 -6.54 19.04
CA CYS A 26 34.14 -6.01 19.57
C CYS A 26 33.73 -4.70 18.91
N VAL A 27 34.67 -3.78 18.63
CA VAL A 27 34.38 -2.48 18.01
C VAL A 27 33.91 -2.67 16.55
N VAL A 28 34.57 -3.53 15.79
CA VAL A 28 34.16 -3.83 14.40
C VAL A 28 32.82 -4.55 14.36
N GLY A 29 32.55 -5.47 15.28
CA GLY A 29 31.26 -6.16 15.39
C GLY A 29 30.11 -5.21 15.73
N THR A 30 30.31 -4.23 16.59
CA THR A 30 29.28 -3.27 17.00
C THR A 30 28.94 -2.29 15.88
N ILE A 31 29.91 -1.89 15.06
CA ILE A 31 29.69 -1.00 13.91
C ILE A 31 28.89 -1.72 12.81
N LEU A 32 29.10 -3.03 12.60
CA LEU A 32 28.39 -3.79 11.58
C LEU A 32 26.89 -3.99 11.90
N ILE A 33 26.53 -4.03 13.18
CA ILE A 33 25.13 -4.23 13.63
C ILE A 33 24.31 -2.94 13.49
N CYS A 34 24.93 -1.75 13.56
CA CYS A 34 24.22 -0.47 13.44
C CYS A 34 23.78 -0.10 12.02
N VAL A 35 24.31 -0.74 10.97
CA VAL A 35 23.96 -0.42 9.57
C VAL A 35 22.73 -1.21 9.07
N ALA A 36 22.29 -2.25 9.79
CA ALA A 36 21.16 -3.10 9.38
C ALA A 36 19.76 -2.57 9.74
N GLY A 37 19.64 -1.37 10.33
CA GLY A 37 18.41 -0.85 10.92
C GLY A 37 17.57 0.12 10.10
N ALA A 38 18.03 0.56 8.94
CA ALA A 38 17.29 1.54 8.11
C ALA A 38 16.78 0.90 6.81
N GLN A 39 16.00 -0.17 6.93
CA GLN A 39 15.12 -0.55 5.84
C GLN A 39 13.91 0.39 5.86
N GLU A 40 14.01 1.53 5.17
CA GLU A 40 12.82 2.26 4.76
C GLU A 40 11.96 1.28 3.97
N SER A 41 10.82 0.90 4.54
CA SER A 41 9.80 0.16 3.79
C SER A 41 9.53 0.93 2.51
N PRO A 42 9.62 0.30 1.33
CA PRO A 42 9.38 0.99 0.08
C PRO A 42 7.99 1.62 0.16
N ARG A 43 7.93 2.95 0.09
CA ARG A 43 6.65 3.66 0.06
C ARG A 43 5.88 3.13 -1.13
N PRO A 44 4.64 2.64 -0.95
CA PRO A 44 3.86 2.17 -2.07
C PRO A 44 3.78 3.29 -3.11
N ALA A 45 4.15 2.99 -4.34
CA ALA A 45 4.08 3.94 -5.44
C ALA A 45 2.63 4.41 -5.57
N LEU A 46 2.41 5.73 -5.47
CA LEU A 46 1.07 6.31 -5.66
C LEU A 46 0.55 5.90 -7.04
N ARG A 47 -0.66 5.37 -7.09
CA ARG A 47 -1.31 5.00 -8.35
C ARG A 47 -1.48 6.25 -9.21
N LYS A 48 -1.14 6.13 -10.49
CA LYS A 48 -1.52 7.13 -11.47
C LYS A 48 -3.05 7.14 -11.59
N GLY A 49 -3.65 8.30 -11.51
CA GLY A 49 -5.10 8.43 -11.60
C GLY A 49 -5.50 9.89 -11.84
N VAL A 50 -6.73 10.07 -12.29
CA VAL A 50 -7.31 11.40 -12.48
C VAL A 50 -7.61 12.02 -11.12
N SER A 51 -7.15 13.26 -10.90
CA SER A 51 -7.43 13.98 -9.66
C SER A 51 -8.83 14.57 -9.70
N VAL A 52 -9.61 14.38 -8.63
CA VAL A 52 -10.95 14.95 -8.45
C VAL A 52 -11.09 15.46 -7.02
N GLN A 53 -11.89 16.51 -6.83
CA GLN A 53 -12.21 17.04 -5.51
C GLN A 53 -13.41 16.27 -4.94
N MET A 54 -13.14 15.17 -4.21
CA MET A 54 -14.20 14.34 -3.65
C MET A 54 -15.00 15.08 -2.56
N PRO A 55 -16.32 14.83 -2.45
CA PRO A 55 -17.12 15.34 -1.33
C PRO A 55 -16.70 14.66 -0.01
N VAL A 56 -16.83 15.41 1.09
CA VAL A 56 -16.58 14.89 2.45
C VAL A 56 -17.80 14.09 2.91
N ALA A 57 -17.57 12.91 3.50
CA ALA A 57 -18.62 12.09 4.08
C ALA A 57 -18.28 11.74 5.53
N ASN A 58 -19.16 12.15 6.49
CA ASN A 58 -18.90 11.98 7.92
C ASN A 58 -18.93 10.51 8.40
N HIS A 59 -19.63 9.65 7.69
CA HIS A 59 -19.78 8.22 8.02
C HIS A 59 -19.07 7.32 6.99
N ALA A 60 -18.15 7.88 6.19
CA ALA A 60 -17.33 7.07 5.31
C ALA A 60 -16.33 6.24 6.11
N VAL A 61 -16.09 5.00 5.67
CA VAL A 61 -15.14 4.08 6.27
C VAL A 61 -13.88 3.96 5.41
N GLU A 62 -12.78 3.60 6.02
CA GLU A 62 -11.51 3.40 5.32
C GLU A 62 -11.61 2.24 4.31
N MET A 63 -11.22 2.49 3.06
CA MET A 63 -11.31 1.56 1.92
C MET A 63 -9.93 1.29 1.32
N ARG A 64 -9.03 0.66 2.09
CA ARG A 64 -7.65 0.36 1.64
C ARG A 64 -7.61 -0.43 0.34
N ALA A 65 -8.60 -1.29 0.11
CA ALA A 65 -8.69 -2.05 -1.13
C ALA A 65 -8.83 -1.19 -2.40
N ALA A 66 -9.24 0.07 -2.29
CA ALA A 66 -9.26 0.99 -3.42
C ALA A 66 -7.84 1.46 -3.85
N ASP A 67 -6.83 1.32 -2.99
CA ASP A 67 -5.43 1.67 -3.30
C ASP A 67 -4.64 0.49 -3.88
N GLU A 68 -5.21 -0.71 -3.89
CA GLU A 68 -4.52 -1.87 -4.44
C GLU A 68 -4.27 -1.71 -5.95
N PRO A 69 -3.13 -2.20 -6.48
CA PRO A 69 -2.77 -2.03 -7.89
C PRO A 69 -3.81 -2.57 -8.88
N ASN A 70 -4.55 -3.60 -8.50
CA ASN A 70 -5.59 -4.27 -9.29
C ASN A 70 -7.01 -3.71 -9.07
N ALA A 71 -7.18 -2.74 -8.15
CA ALA A 71 -8.49 -2.15 -7.91
C ALA A 71 -8.99 -1.38 -9.15
N THR A 72 -10.23 -1.60 -9.54
CA THR A 72 -10.87 -0.85 -10.64
C THR A 72 -11.45 0.44 -10.09
N VAL A 73 -10.85 1.58 -10.46
CA VAL A 73 -11.28 2.90 -10.00
C VAL A 73 -11.80 3.70 -11.20
N ILE A 74 -13.04 4.17 -11.08
CA ILE A 74 -13.68 5.08 -12.02
C ILE A 74 -13.62 6.51 -11.45
N ALA A 75 -13.19 7.47 -12.25
CA ALA A 75 -13.18 8.89 -11.88
C ALA A 75 -14.17 9.67 -12.74
N ILE A 76 -14.94 10.55 -12.10
CA ILE A 76 -15.86 11.48 -12.77
C ILE A 76 -15.37 12.89 -12.44
N THR A 77 -14.91 13.61 -13.44
CA THR A 77 -14.39 14.97 -13.31
C THR A 77 -15.50 16.03 -13.25
N ALA A 78 -15.18 17.23 -12.81
CA ALA A 78 -16.16 18.31 -12.68
C ALA A 78 -16.89 18.67 -13.99
N ASP A 79 -16.25 18.44 -15.16
CA ASP A 79 -16.83 18.61 -16.49
C ASP A 79 -17.63 17.38 -16.97
N GLY A 80 -17.84 16.39 -16.10
CA GLY A 80 -18.65 15.20 -16.37
C GLY A 80 -17.95 14.12 -17.19
N LYS A 81 -16.64 14.24 -17.48
CA LYS A 81 -15.89 13.18 -18.16
C LYS A 81 -15.65 12.00 -17.22
N VAL A 82 -15.73 10.80 -17.77
CA VAL A 82 -15.53 9.55 -17.05
C VAL A 82 -14.21 8.90 -17.45
N PHE A 83 -13.48 8.38 -16.48
CA PHE A 83 -12.20 7.72 -16.69
C PHE A 83 -12.18 6.37 -15.95
N ALA A 84 -11.68 5.33 -16.62
CA ALA A 84 -11.32 4.07 -15.99
C ALA A 84 -9.81 4.08 -15.70
N GLY A 85 -9.44 4.28 -14.44
CA GLY A 85 -8.05 4.55 -14.07
C GLY A 85 -7.59 5.91 -14.61
N ILE A 86 -6.87 5.91 -15.73
CA ILE A 86 -6.41 7.12 -16.46
C ILE A 86 -7.01 7.25 -17.86
N GLU A 87 -7.68 6.20 -18.35
CA GLU A 87 -8.22 6.15 -19.70
C GLU A 87 -9.61 6.76 -19.76
N PRO A 88 -9.89 7.73 -20.67
CA PRO A 88 -11.23 8.23 -20.90
C PRO A 88 -12.16 7.10 -21.34
N THR A 89 -13.35 7.05 -20.76
CA THR A 89 -14.29 5.95 -20.98
C THR A 89 -15.72 6.48 -21.06
N GLU A 90 -16.49 5.96 -22.00
CA GLU A 90 -17.91 6.24 -22.05
C GLU A 90 -18.68 5.46 -20.98
N PRO A 91 -19.73 6.04 -20.34
CA PRO A 91 -20.51 5.35 -19.32
C PRO A 91 -21.02 3.96 -19.77
N GLY A 92 -21.44 3.83 -21.05
CA GLY A 92 -21.95 2.57 -21.60
C GLY A 92 -20.91 1.44 -21.62
N ALA A 93 -19.62 1.75 -21.74
CA ALA A 93 -18.55 0.76 -21.74
C ALA A 93 -18.27 0.18 -20.34
N LEU A 94 -18.71 0.81 -19.27
CA LEU A 94 -18.50 0.39 -17.89
C LEU A 94 -19.21 -0.94 -17.54
N SER A 95 -20.28 -1.28 -18.25
CA SER A 95 -20.97 -2.56 -18.08
C SER A 95 -20.07 -3.76 -18.40
N ASN A 96 -19.09 -3.58 -19.30
CA ASN A 96 -18.19 -4.63 -19.77
C ASN A 96 -16.95 -4.83 -18.86
N LEU A 97 -16.81 -4.05 -17.78
CA LEU A 97 -15.71 -4.25 -16.85
C LEU A 97 -15.79 -5.64 -16.21
N SER A 98 -14.67 -6.35 -16.16
CA SER A 98 -14.59 -7.69 -15.54
C SER A 98 -14.59 -7.65 -14.01
N ALA A 99 -14.32 -6.50 -13.41
CA ALA A 99 -14.25 -6.34 -11.96
C ALA A 99 -15.62 -6.53 -11.30
N GLU A 100 -15.67 -7.32 -10.23
CA GLU A 100 -16.85 -7.49 -9.38
C GLU A 100 -17.10 -6.26 -8.50
N THR A 101 -16.00 -5.68 -7.94
CA THR A 101 -16.06 -4.47 -7.13
C THR A 101 -15.44 -3.30 -7.89
N VAL A 102 -16.17 -2.20 -7.95
CA VAL A 102 -15.77 -0.96 -8.63
C VAL A 102 -15.80 0.20 -7.65
N TYR A 103 -14.71 0.94 -7.59
CA TYR A 103 -14.56 2.14 -6.77
C TYR A 103 -14.83 3.37 -7.64
N VAL A 104 -15.82 4.19 -7.28
CA VAL A 104 -16.18 5.40 -8.02
C VAL A 104 -15.82 6.63 -7.21
N LYS A 105 -14.99 7.50 -7.75
CA LYS A 105 -14.70 8.84 -7.23
C LYS A 105 -15.28 9.89 -8.14
N ALA A 106 -16.09 10.78 -7.59
CA ALA A 106 -16.71 11.87 -8.32
C ALA A 106 -16.25 13.21 -7.76
N ASP A 107 -16.07 14.20 -8.64
CA ASP A 107 -15.83 15.57 -8.23
C ASP A 107 -17.11 16.13 -7.58
N SER A 108 -16.96 16.89 -6.50
CA SER A 108 -18.08 17.48 -5.75
C SER A 108 -18.91 18.46 -6.56
N ARG A 109 -18.40 18.94 -7.69
CA ARG A 109 -19.06 19.89 -8.61
C ARG A 109 -19.78 19.21 -9.76
N VAL A 110 -19.61 17.89 -9.93
CA VAL A 110 -20.26 17.15 -11.01
C VAL A 110 -21.78 17.10 -10.78
N PRO A 111 -22.61 17.26 -11.81
CA PRO A 111 -24.06 17.09 -11.69
C PRO A 111 -24.39 15.66 -11.20
N PHE A 112 -25.25 15.54 -10.21
CA PHE A 112 -25.65 14.24 -9.65
C PHE A 112 -26.21 13.28 -10.71
N GLN A 113 -26.88 13.81 -11.73
CA GLN A 113 -27.39 13.02 -12.87
C GLN A 113 -26.26 12.24 -13.58
N THR A 114 -25.07 12.84 -13.73
CA THR A 114 -23.91 12.16 -14.33
C THR A 114 -23.44 11.00 -13.46
N VAL A 115 -23.45 11.18 -12.15
CA VAL A 115 -23.10 10.10 -11.20
C VAL A 115 -24.11 8.95 -11.32
N LEU A 116 -25.41 9.26 -11.38
CA LEU A 116 -26.47 8.26 -11.58
C LEU A 116 -26.28 7.48 -12.88
N THR A 117 -25.95 8.14 -13.98
CA THR A 117 -25.69 7.48 -15.26
C THR A 117 -24.55 6.47 -15.16
N VAL A 118 -23.48 6.81 -14.44
CA VAL A 118 -22.33 5.89 -14.18
C VAL A 118 -22.77 4.72 -13.29
N LEU A 119 -23.54 4.99 -12.24
CA LEU A 119 -24.04 3.94 -11.34
C LEU A 119 -24.98 2.97 -12.08
N ASP A 120 -25.86 3.46 -12.94
CA ASP A 120 -26.73 2.64 -13.78
C ASP A 120 -25.93 1.74 -14.73
N ALA A 121 -24.86 2.26 -15.32
CA ALA A 121 -23.97 1.46 -16.17
C ALA A 121 -23.20 0.38 -15.38
N LEU A 122 -23.00 0.57 -14.08
CA LEU A 122 -22.37 -0.40 -13.17
C LEU A 122 -23.38 -1.36 -12.51
N ARG A 123 -24.60 -1.42 -12.99
CA ARG A 123 -25.65 -2.30 -12.47
C ARG A 123 -25.18 -3.75 -12.41
N GLY A 124 -25.43 -4.41 -11.28
CA GLY A 124 -25.01 -5.80 -11.03
C GLY A 124 -23.59 -5.96 -10.49
N LYS A 125 -22.86 -4.87 -10.29
CA LYS A 125 -21.53 -4.85 -9.64
C LYS A 125 -21.63 -4.31 -8.21
N SER A 126 -20.65 -4.65 -7.38
CA SER A 126 -20.49 -4.02 -6.06
C SER A 126 -19.84 -2.66 -6.23
N VAL A 127 -20.56 -1.60 -5.93
CA VAL A 127 -20.05 -0.22 -6.10
C VAL A 127 -19.73 0.40 -4.75
N VAL A 128 -18.55 1.03 -4.67
CA VAL A 128 -18.12 1.83 -3.52
C VAL A 128 -17.89 3.26 -3.99
N LEU A 129 -18.67 4.20 -3.49
CA LEU A 129 -18.41 5.63 -3.71
C LEU A 129 -17.31 6.09 -2.79
N LEU A 130 -16.21 6.58 -3.37
CA LEU A 130 -15.11 7.17 -2.63
C LEU A 130 -15.44 8.61 -2.22
N ALA A 131 -15.03 8.96 -1.02
CA ALA A 131 -15.23 10.27 -0.43
C ALA A 131 -13.91 10.77 0.20
N ALA A 132 -13.81 12.07 0.40
CA ALA A 132 -12.74 12.62 1.21
C ALA A 132 -12.90 12.20 2.67
N SER A 133 -11.78 12.07 3.38
CA SER A 133 -11.78 11.73 4.81
C SER A 133 -12.56 12.76 5.63
N PRO A 134 -13.22 12.35 6.72
CA PRO A 134 -13.82 13.29 7.66
C PRO A 134 -12.77 14.24 8.24
N ALA A 135 -13.16 15.50 8.50
CA ALA A 135 -12.25 16.56 8.96
C ALA A 135 -11.49 16.23 10.26
N ASN A 136 -12.04 15.37 11.12
CA ASN A 136 -11.40 14.89 12.35
C ASN A 136 -10.23 13.93 12.08
N VAL A 137 -10.15 13.33 10.89
CA VAL A 137 -9.11 12.37 10.48
C VAL A 137 -7.98 13.06 9.73
N GLU A 138 -8.22 14.20 9.10
CA GLU A 138 -7.19 14.95 8.33
C GLU A 138 -5.95 15.29 9.15
N ARG A 139 -6.10 15.55 10.45
CA ARG A 139 -4.97 15.82 11.36
C ARG A 139 -4.03 14.64 11.53
N ALA A 140 -4.49 13.42 11.31
CA ALA A 140 -3.70 12.21 11.46
C ALA A 140 -2.86 11.84 10.21
N LYS A 141 -2.90 12.65 9.13
CA LYS A 141 -2.23 12.37 7.84
C LYS A 141 -2.53 10.98 7.27
N ILE A 142 -3.75 10.50 7.45
CA ILE A 142 -4.18 9.23 6.86
C ILE A 142 -4.33 9.44 5.36
N VAL A 143 -3.61 8.66 4.57
CA VAL A 143 -3.61 8.72 3.10
C VAL A 143 -4.59 7.71 2.51
N SER A 144 -5.20 6.86 3.33
CA SER A 144 -6.14 5.84 2.88
C SER A 144 -7.41 6.46 2.30
N PRO A 145 -7.96 5.91 1.21
CA PRO A 145 -9.25 6.34 0.68
C PRO A 145 -10.37 5.96 1.63
N TYR A 146 -11.40 6.79 1.68
CA TYR A 146 -12.65 6.56 2.40
C TYR A 146 -13.77 6.30 1.40
N GLY A 147 -14.77 5.53 1.78
CA GLY A 147 -15.86 5.22 0.87
C GLY A 147 -17.15 4.80 1.57
N ILE A 148 -18.21 4.78 0.78
CA ILE A 148 -19.54 4.32 1.18
C ILE A 148 -19.96 3.26 0.16
N LYS A 149 -20.31 2.05 0.64
CA LYS A 149 -20.81 0.99 -0.23
C LYS A 149 -22.23 1.32 -0.69
N VAL A 150 -22.45 1.29 -2.00
CA VAL A 150 -23.74 1.56 -2.62
C VAL A 150 -24.35 0.25 -3.12
N MET A 151 -25.61 0.02 -2.76
CA MET A 151 -26.38 -1.11 -3.27
C MET A 151 -27.06 -0.69 -4.59
N VAL A 152 -26.51 -1.14 -5.71
CA VAL A 152 -27.13 -0.95 -7.02
C VAL A 152 -27.94 -2.21 -7.33
N SER A 153 -29.27 -2.14 -7.17
CA SER A 153 -30.17 -3.28 -7.45
C SER A 153 -30.18 -3.62 -8.95
N ARG A 154 -30.42 -4.88 -9.25
CA ARG A 154 -30.62 -5.37 -10.63
C ARG A 154 -31.95 -4.92 -11.19
#